data_009542eee50494e53077f5a97ccaffe1
#
_entry.id   009542eee50494e53077f5a97ccaffe1
#
_cell.length_a   1.000
_cell.length_b   1.000
_cell.length_c   1.000
_cell.angle_alpha   90.00
_cell.angle_beta   90.00
_cell.angle_gamma   90.00
#
_symmetry.space_group_name_H-M   'P 1'
#
loop_
_entity.id
_entity.type
_entity.pdbx_description
1 polymer ?
#
loop_
_entity_poly.entity_id
_entity_poly.type
_entity_poly.pdbx_seq_one_letter_code
_entity_poly.pdbx_strand_id
1 'polypeptide(L)'
;MATSDSEFNPDLLLAHKLPETRSTYNERDVAIYALGVGACGQDAVDSDELKFVYHENGQEHIQVLPTFVSLFSLGSLTHGLDLPGFKYDPSLLLHGQQYIEVYRPLPSKASGSLINKVSLAGLQDKGKAAILEIETRSYEQGSDELLCMNRTTGFLRGAGGFSNSYQPFSYKNYPSTQSLAALLYRLSGDYNPLHSDPNVAKLARFPRPILHGLCTLGFAIKAIIKCICKGDPSTVKTISGRFLATVFPGETLITEMWLQGLRVIYQTKVKERNKAVLSGYVDIRGLSSSL
;
A
#
# COMPACT_ATOMS: atom_id res chain seq x y z
N MET A 1 -8.41 39.52 -24.43
CA MET A 1 -7.11 38.87 -24.51
C MET A 1 -7.31 37.43 -24.03
N ALA A 2 -7.23 36.46 -24.94
CA ALA A 2 -7.36 35.06 -24.59
C ALA A 2 -6.05 34.63 -23.91
N THR A 3 -6.15 34.18 -22.67
CA THR A 3 -5.04 33.49 -21.99
C THR A 3 -4.80 32.19 -22.72
N SER A 4 -3.63 32.05 -23.34
CA SER A 4 -3.19 30.78 -23.91
C SER A 4 -3.15 29.74 -22.80
N ASP A 5 -4.14 28.83 -22.76
CA ASP A 5 -3.99 27.57 -22.05
C ASP A 5 -2.75 26.89 -22.63
N SER A 6 -1.66 26.86 -21.90
CA SER A 6 -0.47 26.10 -22.28
C SER A 6 -0.89 24.63 -22.37
N GLU A 7 -0.78 24.07 -23.56
CA GLU A 7 -1.12 22.66 -23.81
C GLU A 7 -0.38 21.78 -22.81
N PHE A 8 -1.13 20.92 -22.08
CA PHE A 8 -0.56 20.05 -21.04
C PHE A 8 0.49 19.13 -21.67
N ASN A 9 1.70 19.11 -21.12
CA ASN A 9 2.79 18.27 -21.58
C ASN A 9 3.13 17.19 -20.54
N PRO A 10 2.78 15.91 -20.81
CA PRO A 10 3.06 14.80 -19.89
C PRO A 10 4.55 14.60 -19.57
N ASP A 11 5.46 14.85 -20.51
CA ASP A 11 6.89 14.65 -20.30
C ASP A 11 7.48 15.68 -19.33
N LEU A 12 7.01 16.93 -19.40
CA LEU A 12 7.38 17.96 -18.42
C LEU A 12 6.86 17.62 -17.02
N LEU A 13 5.67 17.03 -16.93
CA LEU A 13 5.13 16.56 -15.67
C LEU A 13 5.97 15.42 -15.09
N LEU A 14 6.32 14.41 -15.89
CA LEU A 14 7.15 13.29 -15.43
C LEU A 14 8.57 13.72 -15.02
N ALA A 15 9.10 14.79 -15.61
CA ALA A 15 10.38 15.37 -15.24
C ALA A 15 10.29 16.27 -13.97
N HIS A 16 9.09 16.57 -13.48
CA HIS A 16 8.90 17.43 -12.32
C HIS A 16 9.45 16.78 -11.05
N LYS A 17 10.29 17.53 -10.33
CA LYS A 17 10.88 17.08 -9.07
C LYS A 17 9.89 17.32 -7.92
N LEU A 18 9.44 16.26 -7.32
CA LEU A 18 8.65 16.33 -6.09
C LEU A 18 9.58 16.57 -4.87
N PRO A 19 9.10 17.25 -3.83
CA PRO A 19 9.89 17.47 -2.62
C PRO A 19 10.21 16.16 -1.91
N GLU A 20 11.40 16.05 -1.35
CA GLU A 20 11.74 14.95 -0.45
C GLU A 20 10.90 15.05 0.83
N THR A 21 10.46 13.92 1.34
CA THR A 21 9.76 13.86 2.62
C THR A 21 10.59 13.11 3.65
N ARG A 22 10.28 13.30 4.94
CA ARG A 22 10.95 12.62 6.04
C ARG A 22 9.95 11.80 6.82
N SER A 23 10.34 10.60 7.23
CA SER A 23 9.56 9.71 8.09
C SER A 23 10.41 9.25 9.26
N THR A 24 9.78 9.07 10.41
CA THR A 24 10.37 8.36 11.54
C THR A 24 9.35 7.34 12.05
N TYR A 25 9.83 6.32 12.72
CA TYR A 25 8.98 5.32 13.38
C TYR A 25 9.71 4.68 14.56
N ASN A 26 8.96 4.10 15.44
CA ASN A 26 9.45 3.37 16.60
C ASN A 26 8.70 2.03 16.76
N GLU A 27 9.07 1.28 17.78
CA GLU A 27 8.53 -0.06 18.05
C GLU A 27 7.01 -0.05 18.26
N ARG A 28 6.47 1.03 18.83
CA ARG A 28 5.02 1.19 19.03
C ARG A 28 4.30 1.32 17.69
N ASP A 29 4.86 2.06 16.73
CA ASP A 29 4.26 2.24 15.40
C ASP A 29 4.23 0.91 14.64
N VAL A 30 5.30 0.13 14.75
CA VAL A 30 5.39 -1.22 14.17
C VAL A 30 4.35 -2.16 14.77
N ALA A 31 4.23 -2.18 16.12
CA ALA A 31 3.25 -3.02 16.79
C ALA A 31 1.80 -2.61 16.47
N ILE A 32 1.51 -1.30 16.43
CA ILE A 32 0.19 -0.77 16.03
C ILE A 32 -0.15 -1.18 14.61
N TYR A 33 0.82 -1.10 13.68
CA TYR A 33 0.61 -1.54 12.31
C TYR A 33 0.29 -3.04 12.24
N ALA A 34 1.06 -3.87 12.93
CA ALA A 34 0.86 -5.31 12.96
C ALA A 34 -0.54 -5.68 13.49
N LEU A 35 -0.98 -5.06 14.58
CA LEU A 35 -2.35 -5.21 15.11
C LEU A 35 -3.39 -4.73 14.09
N GLY A 36 -3.13 -3.61 13.40
CA GLY A 36 -4.00 -3.03 12.38
C GLY A 36 -4.24 -3.94 11.17
N VAL A 37 -3.27 -4.78 10.83
CA VAL A 37 -3.38 -5.81 9.78
C VAL A 37 -3.67 -7.19 10.37
N GLY A 38 -4.19 -7.23 11.59
CA GLY A 38 -4.79 -8.41 12.23
C GLY A 38 -3.78 -9.38 12.85
N ALA A 39 -2.57 -8.96 13.21
CA ALA A 39 -1.69 -9.79 14.02
C ALA A 39 -2.33 -10.04 15.40
N CYS A 40 -2.25 -11.26 15.92
CA CYS A 40 -2.86 -11.71 17.17
C CYS A 40 -4.39 -11.50 17.26
N GLY A 41 -5.07 -11.30 16.12
CA GLY A 41 -6.48 -10.92 16.10
C GLY A 41 -7.45 -12.10 16.35
N GLN A 42 -6.99 -13.34 16.25
CA GLN A 42 -7.77 -14.54 16.58
C GLN A 42 -7.31 -15.18 17.87
N ASP A 43 -6.01 -15.20 18.12
CA ASP A 43 -5.38 -15.68 19.35
C ASP A 43 -4.31 -14.66 19.77
N ALA A 44 -4.49 -14.06 20.94
CA ALA A 44 -3.62 -13.02 21.48
C ALA A 44 -2.20 -13.53 21.81
N VAL A 45 -2.02 -14.85 21.91
CA VAL A 45 -0.73 -15.50 22.26
C VAL A 45 -0.21 -16.40 21.15
N ASP A 46 -0.73 -16.28 19.93
CA ASP A 46 -0.20 -17.01 18.75
C ASP A 46 1.28 -16.66 18.57
N SER A 47 2.15 -17.63 18.82
CA SER A 47 3.61 -17.45 18.78
C SER A 47 4.13 -17.02 17.40
N ASP A 48 3.45 -17.38 16.31
CA ASP A 48 3.81 -17.00 14.95
C ASP A 48 3.46 -15.54 14.64
N GLU A 49 2.53 -14.95 15.37
CA GLU A 49 2.07 -13.58 15.19
C GLU A 49 2.52 -12.64 16.31
N LEU A 50 2.71 -13.16 17.53
CA LEU A 50 3.09 -12.39 18.71
C LEU A 50 4.41 -11.64 18.53
N LYS A 51 5.37 -12.22 17.83
CA LYS A 51 6.69 -11.61 17.52
C LYS A 51 6.62 -10.28 16.74
N PHE A 52 5.50 -9.94 16.13
CA PHE A 52 5.27 -8.64 15.47
C PHE A 52 4.78 -7.56 16.44
N VAL A 53 4.42 -7.93 17.66
CA VAL A 53 3.79 -7.05 18.67
C VAL A 53 4.55 -7.03 19.98
N TYR A 54 5.17 -8.15 20.35
CA TYR A 54 5.85 -8.36 21.61
C TYR A 54 7.11 -9.23 21.44
N HIS A 55 8.14 -8.94 22.23
CA HIS A 55 9.31 -9.78 22.37
C HIS A 55 9.79 -9.80 23.83
N GLU A 56 10.13 -10.99 24.36
CA GLU A 56 10.51 -11.17 25.78
C GLU A 56 11.77 -10.39 26.20
N ASN A 57 12.70 -10.17 25.26
CA ASN A 57 13.96 -9.44 25.48
C ASN A 57 13.84 -7.93 25.23
N GLY A 58 12.63 -7.41 25.00
CA GLY A 58 12.35 -5.99 24.77
C GLY A 58 11.71 -5.68 23.42
N GLN A 59 10.99 -4.57 23.35
CA GLN A 59 10.23 -4.18 22.14
C GLN A 59 11.11 -3.88 20.93
N GLU A 60 12.38 -3.55 21.11
CA GLU A 60 13.37 -3.35 20.04
C GLU A 60 13.65 -4.63 19.24
N HIS A 61 13.25 -5.79 19.74
CA HIS A 61 13.45 -7.09 19.10
C HIS A 61 12.21 -7.59 18.34
N ILE A 62 11.08 -6.85 18.35
CA ILE A 62 9.93 -7.25 17.54
C ILE A 62 10.25 -7.22 16.04
N GLN A 63 9.60 -8.09 15.29
CA GLN A 63 9.80 -8.19 13.85
C GLN A 63 8.87 -7.22 13.11
N VAL A 64 9.34 -6.68 11.99
CA VAL A 64 8.58 -5.74 11.18
C VAL A 64 7.95 -6.47 9.99
N LEU A 65 6.64 -6.32 9.82
CA LEU A 65 5.97 -6.78 8.61
C LEU A 65 6.45 -5.97 7.40
N PRO A 66 6.86 -6.60 6.29
CA PRO A 66 7.44 -5.90 5.14
C PRO A 66 6.49 -4.89 4.49
N THR A 67 5.19 -5.07 4.65
CA THR A 67 4.18 -4.10 4.19
C THR A 67 4.15 -2.80 5.00
N PHE A 68 4.79 -2.75 6.17
CA PHE A 68 4.94 -1.53 6.97
C PHE A 68 5.58 -0.38 6.17
N VAL A 69 6.50 -0.70 5.26
CA VAL A 69 7.18 0.30 4.41
C VAL A 69 6.23 1.07 3.50
N SER A 70 5.03 0.56 3.25
CA SER A 70 4.02 1.29 2.45
C SER A 70 3.59 2.61 3.09
N LEU A 71 3.74 2.75 4.40
CA LEU A 71 3.44 3.98 5.13
C LEU A 71 4.36 5.15 4.73
N PHE A 72 5.59 4.87 4.28
CA PHE A 72 6.55 5.89 3.87
C PHE A 72 6.15 6.62 2.58
N SER A 73 5.25 6.03 1.77
CA SER A 73 4.73 6.62 0.54
C SER A 73 3.40 7.36 0.71
N LEU A 74 2.74 7.25 1.87
CA LEU A 74 1.40 7.83 2.07
C LEU A 74 1.38 9.36 2.04
N GLY A 75 2.39 10.01 2.58
CA GLY A 75 2.48 11.47 2.61
C GLY A 75 2.40 12.12 1.22
N SER A 76 2.89 11.44 0.19
CA SER A 76 2.86 11.91 -1.19
C SER A 76 1.47 11.85 -1.84
N LEU A 77 0.53 11.06 -1.30
CA LEU A 77 -0.82 10.92 -1.84
C LEU A 77 -1.86 11.72 -1.06
N THR A 78 -1.70 11.83 0.26
CA THR A 78 -2.74 12.36 1.16
C THR A 78 -2.81 13.88 1.21
N HIS A 79 -1.70 14.58 0.93
CA HIS A 79 -1.64 16.05 0.92
C HIS A 79 -1.97 16.68 -0.44
N GLY A 80 -2.37 15.86 -1.44
CA GLY A 80 -2.51 16.29 -2.82
C GLY A 80 -1.14 16.54 -3.47
N LEU A 81 -0.99 16.04 -4.69
CA LEU A 81 0.21 16.31 -5.48
C LEU A 81 0.00 17.62 -6.22
N ASP A 82 0.90 18.58 -6.04
CA ASP A 82 0.99 19.71 -6.95
C ASP A 82 1.63 19.21 -8.25
N LEU A 83 0.79 19.02 -9.25
CA LEU A 83 1.18 18.51 -10.56
C LEU A 83 1.05 19.63 -11.58
N PRO A 84 2.15 20.33 -11.94
CA PRO A 84 2.11 21.49 -12.82
C PRO A 84 1.39 21.22 -14.14
N GLY A 85 0.34 22.01 -14.41
CA GLY A 85 -0.47 21.88 -15.63
C GLY A 85 -1.44 20.69 -15.65
N PHE A 86 -1.40 19.77 -14.69
CA PHE A 86 -2.30 18.62 -14.62
C PHE A 86 -3.39 18.83 -13.57
N LYS A 87 -4.63 18.91 -13.98
CA LYS A 87 -5.79 19.11 -13.10
C LYS A 87 -6.46 17.78 -12.78
N TYR A 88 -6.65 17.49 -11.51
CA TYR A 88 -7.42 16.34 -11.03
C TYR A 88 -8.16 16.70 -9.74
N ASP A 89 -9.20 15.95 -9.43
CA ASP A 89 -9.91 16.04 -8.15
C ASP A 89 -9.38 14.98 -7.17
N PRO A 90 -8.70 15.38 -6.08
CA PRO A 90 -8.16 14.42 -5.09
C PRO A 90 -9.24 13.53 -4.47
N SER A 91 -10.50 13.98 -4.39
CA SER A 91 -11.62 13.19 -3.85
C SER A 91 -12.01 12.02 -4.75
N LEU A 92 -11.61 12.06 -6.01
CA LEU A 92 -11.87 11.03 -7.02
C LEU A 92 -10.66 10.10 -7.27
N LEU A 93 -9.56 10.31 -6.53
CA LEU A 93 -8.39 9.44 -6.56
C LEU A 93 -8.69 8.11 -5.87
N LEU A 94 -8.36 7.02 -6.53
CA LEU A 94 -8.40 5.67 -5.96
C LEU A 94 -7.01 5.04 -6.02
N HIS A 95 -6.61 4.39 -4.93
CA HIS A 95 -5.39 3.59 -4.91
C HIS A 95 -5.63 2.31 -5.73
N GLY A 96 -4.98 2.21 -6.89
CA GLY A 96 -5.18 1.11 -7.85
C GLY A 96 -4.24 -0.07 -7.64
N GLN A 97 -2.97 0.21 -7.36
CA GLN A 97 -1.94 -0.82 -7.18
C GLN A 97 -0.84 -0.34 -6.23
N GLN A 98 -0.26 -1.28 -5.50
CA GLN A 98 0.95 -1.09 -4.72
C GLN A 98 2.00 -2.12 -5.15
N TYR A 99 3.22 -1.67 -5.43
CA TYR A 99 4.41 -2.49 -5.55
C TYR A 99 5.41 -2.07 -4.48
N ILE A 100 6.01 -3.04 -3.82
CA ILE A 100 6.98 -2.83 -2.74
C ILE A 100 8.20 -3.71 -3.03
N GLU A 101 9.37 -3.12 -2.89
CA GLU A 101 10.63 -3.86 -2.87
C GLU A 101 11.36 -3.54 -1.57
N VAL A 102 11.72 -4.59 -0.82
CA VAL A 102 12.43 -4.49 0.45
C VAL A 102 13.84 -5.01 0.23
N TYR A 103 14.83 -4.14 0.32
CA TYR A 103 16.23 -4.50 0.05
C TYR A 103 16.89 -5.17 1.25
N ARG A 104 16.50 -4.74 2.46
CA ARG A 104 16.89 -5.36 3.73
C ARG A 104 15.73 -5.35 4.74
N PRO A 105 15.69 -6.29 5.72
CA PRO A 105 14.70 -6.22 6.80
C PRO A 105 14.79 -4.91 7.55
N LEU A 106 13.62 -4.33 7.88
CA LEU A 106 13.57 -3.11 8.68
C LEU A 106 13.80 -3.45 10.16
N PRO A 107 14.57 -2.65 10.89
CA PRO A 107 14.59 -2.71 12.34
C PRO A 107 13.23 -2.25 12.91
N SER A 108 12.91 -2.66 14.14
CA SER A 108 11.68 -2.26 14.84
C SER A 108 11.60 -0.75 15.13
N LYS A 109 12.73 -0.06 15.05
CA LYS A 109 12.87 1.38 15.27
C LYS A 109 13.82 1.96 14.25
N ALA A 110 13.48 3.11 13.69
CA ALA A 110 14.39 3.87 12.84
C ALA A 110 15.56 4.44 13.68
N SER A 111 16.80 4.29 13.19
CA SER A 111 18.00 4.86 13.82
C SER A 111 18.03 6.40 13.76
N GLY A 112 17.17 6.98 12.92
CA GLY A 112 17.01 8.41 12.71
C GLY A 112 15.82 8.68 11.80
N SER A 113 15.84 9.81 11.09
CA SER A 113 14.85 10.07 10.05
C SER A 113 15.15 9.25 8.79
N LEU A 114 14.12 8.70 8.17
CA LEU A 114 14.20 8.19 6.80
C LEU A 114 14.00 9.35 5.81
N ILE A 115 14.78 9.37 4.76
CA ILE A 115 14.62 10.32 3.64
C ILE A 115 13.90 9.60 2.52
N ASN A 116 12.71 10.11 2.15
CA ASN A 116 11.90 9.57 1.07
C ASN A 116 12.05 10.45 -0.17
N LYS A 117 12.71 9.93 -1.19
CA LYS A 117 12.81 10.58 -2.51
C LYS A 117 11.65 10.14 -3.38
N VAL A 118 10.84 11.11 -3.78
CA VAL A 118 9.59 10.89 -4.51
C VAL A 118 9.76 11.32 -5.96
N SER A 119 9.29 10.50 -6.90
CA SER A 119 9.30 10.80 -8.33
C SER A 119 8.03 10.28 -9.01
N LEU A 120 7.67 10.92 -10.12
CA LEU A 120 6.59 10.44 -10.98
C LEU A 120 7.18 9.40 -11.94
N ALA A 121 6.69 8.16 -11.83
CA ALA A 121 7.20 7.02 -12.60
C ALA A 121 6.40 6.78 -13.88
N GLY A 122 5.18 7.30 -13.98
CA GLY A 122 4.36 7.16 -15.18
C GLY A 122 3.05 7.93 -15.10
N LEU A 123 2.57 8.36 -16.27
CA LEU A 123 1.25 8.93 -16.46
C LEU A 123 0.63 8.34 -17.72
N GLN A 124 -0.57 7.79 -17.63
CA GLN A 124 -1.27 7.19 -18.76
C GLN A 124 -2.69 7.75 -18.88
N ASP A 125 -3.06 8.19 -20.07
CA ASP A 125 -4.44 8.55 -20.39
C ASP A 125 -5.30 7.29 -20.60
N LYS A 126 -6.47 7.27 -20.01
CA LYS A 126 -7.51 6.22 -20.16
C LYS A 126 -8.85 6.79 -20.62
N GLY A 127 -8.82 7.91 -21.32
CA GLY A 127 -9.97 8.62 -21.87
C GLY A 127 -10.76 9.39 -20.80
N LYS A 128 -11.48 8.73 -19.91
CA LYS A 128 -12.25 9.36 -18.81
C LYS A 128 -11.49 9.42 -17.48
N ALA A 129 -10.30 8.84 -17.42
CA ALA A 129 -9.46 8.79 -16.23
C ALA A 129 -7.99 8.83 -16.62
N ALA A 130 -7.12 9.12 -15.66
CA ALA A 130 -5.68 8.94 -15.78
C ALA A 130 -5.17 7.88 -14.80
N ILE A 131 -4.08 7.21 -15.16
CA ILE A 131 -3.29 6.40 -14.24
C ILE A 131 -2.00 7.16 -13.98
N LEU A 132 -1.73 7.44 -12.70
CA LEU A 132 -0.51 8.07 -12.23
C LEU A 132 0.30 7.07 -11.40
N GLU A 133 1.56 6.89 -11.73
CA GLU A 133 2.50 6.06 -10.97
C GLU A 133 3.49 6.95 -10.23
N ILE A 134 3.58 6.76 -8.91
CA ILE A 134 4.48 7.49 -8.02
C ILE A 134 5.45 6.47 -7.43
N GLU A 135 6.75 6.73 -7.54
CA GLU A 135 7.79 5.94 -6.93
C GLU A 135 8.39 6.70 -5.75
N THR A 136 8.46 6.03 -4.60
CA THR A 136 9.09 6.53 -3.38
C THR A 136 10.23 5.60 -2.98
N ARG A 137 11.45 6.11 -2.97
CA ARG A 137 12.65 5.42 -2.48
C ARG A 137 13.03 5.95 -1.12
N SER A 138 13.07 5.06 -0.13
CA SER A 138 13.35 5.41 1.27
C SER A 138 14.76 5.01 1.66
N TYR A 139 15.52 5.98 2.16
CA TYR A 139 16.91 5.86 2.56
C TYR A 139 17.05 6.13 4.06
N GLU A 140 18.00 5.48 4.71
CA GLU A 140 18.38 5.83 6.07
C GLU A 140 19.21 7.12 6.07
N GLN A 141 18.84 8.08 6.93
CA GLN A 141 19.55 9.36 7.01
C GLN A 141 21.01 9.14 7.42
N GLY A 142 21.94 9.67 6.62
CA GLY A 142 23.38 9.64 6.87
C GLY A 142 24.11 8.40 6.34
N SER A 143 23.39 7.37 5.84
CA SER A 143 24.04 6.21 5.23
C SER A 143 23.90 6.12 3.71
N ASP A 144 22.99 6.91 3.10
CA ASP A 144 22.59 6.82 1.70
C ASP A 144 22.15 5.38 1.26
N GLU A 145 21.93 4.51 2.23
CA GLU A 145 21.57 3.13 1.99
C GLU A 145 20.06 3.01 1.71
N LEU A 146 19.73 2.43 0.56
CA LEU A 146 18.35 2.22 0.13
C LEU A 146 17.73 1.08 0.92
N LEU A 147 16.69 1.39 1.70
CA LEU A 147 15.96 0.43 2.53
C LEU A 147 14.86 -0.27 1.77
N CYS A 148 14.03 0.52 1.07
CA CYS A 148 12.90 0.01 0.33
C CYS A 148 12.51 0.95 -0.81
N MET A 149 11.73 0.40 -1.74
CA MET A 149 11.08 1.18 -2.79
C MET A 149 9.59 0.84 -2.80
N ASN A 150 8.78 1.87 -2.87
CA ASN A 150 7.34 1.80 -3.07
C ASN A 150 6.99 2.38 -4.44
N ARG A 151 6.17 1.68 -5.23
CA ARG A 151 5.51 2.26 -6.40
C ARG A 151 4.02 2.17 -6.21
N THR A 152 3.39 3.33 -6.13
CA THR A 152 1.96 3.49 -5.92
C THR A 152 1.30 3.92 -7.22
N THR A 153 0.27 3.21 -7.64
CA THR A 153 -0.53 3.56 -8.82
C THR A 153 -1.86 4.15 -8.38
N GLY A 154 -2.06 5.43 -8.69
CA GLY A 154 -3.30 6.16 -8.49
C GLY A 154 -4.18 6.10 -9.74
N PHE A 155 -5.47 5.84 -9.56
CA PHE A 155 -6.48 5.95 -10.60
C PHE A 155 -7.28 7.25 -10.40
N LEU A 156 -7.08 8.21 -11.30
CA LEU A 156 -7.62 9.57 -11.22
C LEU A 156 -8.85 9.67 -12.10
N ARG A 157 -10.03 9.48 -11.51
CA ARG A 157 -11.31 9.58 -12.23
C ARG A 157 -11.56 11.01 -12.70
N GLY A 158 -11.97 11.19 -13.95
CA GLY A 158 -12.26 12.50 -14.54
C GLY A 158 -11.03 13.28 -15.03
N ALA A 159 -9.80 12.76 -14.86
CA ALA A 159 -8.56 13.44 -15.23
C ALA A 159 -7.93 12.91 -16.53
N GLY A 160 -8.66 12.15 -17.35
CA GLY A 160 -8.21 11.68 -18.65
C GLY A 160 -8.61 12.59 -19.81
N GLY A 161 -8.32 12.16 -21.04
CA GLY A 161 -8.65 12.88 -22.27
C GLY A 161 -7.57 13.88 -22.72
N PHE A 162 -6.35 13.76 -22.20
CA PHE A 162 -5.24 14.64 -22.53
C PHE A 162 -4.32 14.06 -23.64
N SER A 163 -4.63 12.88 -24.16
CA SER A 163 -3.92 12.28 -25.28
C SER A 163 -4.86 11.68 -26.32
N ASN A 164 -4.41 11.60 -27.57
CA ASN A 164 -5.15 11.00 -28.67
C ASN A 164 -4.98 9.48 -28.80
N SER A 165 -4.20 8.85 -27.92
CA SER A 165 -3.82 7.43 -27.96
C SER A 165 -4.03 6.74 -26.62
N TYR A 166 -5.29 6.59 -26.18
CA TYR A 166 -5.55 5.80 -24.96
C TYR A 166 -5.76 4.32 -25.30
N GLN A 167 -5.31 3.45 -24.41
CA GLN A 167 -5.52 1.99 -24.48
C GLN A 167 -6.66 1.59 -23.54
N PRO A 168 -7.68 0.85 -24.00
CA PRO A 168 -8.76 0.35 -23.12
C PRO A 168 -8.23 -0.68 -22.14
N PHE A 169 -8.88 -0.75 -20.97
CA PHE A 169 -8.45 -1.57 -19.84
C PHE A 169 -9.53 -2.58 -19.43
N SER A 170 -9.17 -3.86 -19.15
CA SER A 170 -10.09 -4.88 -18.65
C SER A 170 -9.63 -5.47 -17.30
N TYR A 171 -10.59 -5.87 -16.42
CA TYR A 171 -10.34 -6.16 -15.03
C TYR A 171 -11.25 -7.21 -14.37
N LYS A 172 -10.75 -8.07 -13.44
CA LYS A 172 -11.52 -9.03 -12.62
C LYS A 172 -11.16 -8.97 -11.13
N ASN A 173 -12.10 -9.27 -10.22
CA ASN A 173 -12.11 -8.89 -8.80
C ASN A 173 -12.44 -9.97 -7.77
N TYR A 174 -12.02 -9.81 -6.48
CA TYR A 174 -12.31 -10.66 -5.31
C TYR A 174 -12.21 -9.95 -3.92
N PRO A 175 -12.97 -10.20 -2.87
CA PRO A 175 -13.23 -9.44 -1.64
C PRO A 175 -12.89 -9.93 -0.21
N SER A 176 -13.00 -9.19 0.87
CA SER A 176 -12.51 -9.36 2.23
C SER A 176 -13.25 -8.81 3.48
N THR A 177 -12.75 -8.96 4.74
CA THR A 177 -13.32 -8.56 6.06
C THR A 177 -12.41 -7.82 7.05
N GLN A 178 -12.77 -7.12 8.01
CA GLN A 178 -13.19 -6.93 9.41
C GLN A 178 -13.10 -5.48 9.92
N SER A 179 -13.92 -5.08 10.96
CA SER A 179 -14.29 -3.69 11.22
C SER A 179 -13.34 -2.84 12.08
N LEU A 180 -12.54 -3.39 13.00
CA LEU A 180 -11.64 -2.59 13.85
C LEU A 180 -10.45 -2.02 13.07
N ALA A 181 -9.95 -2.76 12.09
CA ALA A 181 -8.86 -2.34 11.21
C ALA A 181 -9.16 -1.04 10.44
N ALA A 182 -10.44 -0.71 10.21
CA ALA A 182 -10.84 0.51 9.50
C ALA A 182 -10.46 1.79 10.24
N LEU A 183 -10.42 1.80 11.57
CA LEU A 183 -10.04 2.99 12.36
C LEU A 183 -8.56 2.99 12.75
N LEU A 184 -7.94 1.83 12.87
CA LEU A 184 -6.51 1.71 13.21
C LEU A 184 -5.60 2.29 12.11
N TYR A 185 -6.04 2.36 10.85
CA TYR A 185 -5.24 2.96 9.76
C TYR A 185 -4.86 4.42 10.07
N ARG A 186 -5.71 5.17 10.78
CA ARG A 186 -5.43 6.56 11.17
C ARG A 186 -4.23 6.68 12.11
N LEU A 187 -3.98 5.65 12.93
CA LEU A 187 -2.82 5.59 13.81
C LEU A 187 -1.52 5.29 13.04
N SER A 188 -1.62 4.81 11.80
CA SER A 188 -0.49 4.61 10.90
C SER A 188 -0.19 5.81 9.99
N GLY A 189 -0.89 6.94 10.18
CA GLY A 189 -0.60 8.22 9.52
C GLY A 189 -1.45 8.54 8.28
N ASP A 190 -2.34 7.65 7.84
CA ASP A 190 -3.32 7.98 6.81
C ASP A 190 -4.55 8.65 7.42
N TYR A 191 -4.78 9.90 7.08
CA TYR A 191 -5.91 10.70 7.59
C TYR A 191 -7.01 10.90 6.54
N ASN A 192 -7.03 10.18 5.42
CA ASN A 192 -8.05 10.28 4.39
C ASN A 192 -9.45 9.97 4.98
N PRO A 193 -10.38 10.93 5.02
CA PRO A 193 -11.69 10.74 5.65
C PRO A 193 -12.60 9.74 4.93
N LEU A 194 -12.25 9.32 3.70
CA LEU A 194 -12.98 8.28 2.96
C LEU A 194 -13.12 6.97 3.74
N HIS A 195 -12.18 6.70 4.64
CA HIS A 195 -12.11 5.46 5.43
C HIS A 195 -12.79 5.57 6.80
N SER A 196 -13.30 6.76 7.19
CA SER A 196 -13.88 7.01 8.52
C SER A 196 -15.15 7.85 8.52
N ASP A 197 -15.34 8.77 7.55
CA ASP A 197 -16.48 9.68 7.49
C ASP A 197 -17.57 9.18 6.53
N PRO A 198 -18.78 8.87 7.01
CA PRO A 198 -19.89 8.43 6.16
C PRO A 198 -20.33 9.45 5.11
N ASN A 199 -20.18 10.76 5.37
CA ASN A 199 -20.55 11.79 4.42
C ASN A 199 -19.56 11.86 3.27
N VAL A 200 -18.25 11.77 3.57
CA VAL A 200 -17.20 11.72 2.55
C VAL A 200 -17.34 10.43 1.72
N ALA A 201 -17.63 9.30 2.35
CA ALA A 201 -17.88 8.05 1.63
C ALA A 201 -19.05 8.18 0.64
N LYS A 202 -20.17 8.83 1.05
CA LYS A 202 -21.33 9.11 0.16
C LYS A 202 -20.97 10.02 -1.00
N LEU A 203 -20.19 11.09 -0.76
CA LEU A 203 -19.70 11.97 -1.82
C LEU A 203 -18.84 11.22 -2.83
N ALA A 204 -18.01 10.28 -2.36
CA ALA A 204 -17.21 9.38 -3.20
C ALA A 204 -18.02 8.25 -3.84
N ARG A 205 -19.37 8.22 -3.66
CA ARG A 205 -20.33 7.23 -4.17
C ARG A 205 -20.16 5.83 -3.57
N PHE A 206 -19.76 5.75 -2.30
CA PHE A 206 -19.78 4.51 -1.53
C PHE A 206 -20.92 4.55 -0.49
N PRO A 207 -21.57 3.41 -0.19
CA PRO A 207 -22.69 3.35 0.75
C PRO A 207 -22.25 3.59 2.21
N ARG A 208 -20.98 3.38 2.52
CA ARG A 208 -20.34 3.62 3.84
C ARG A 208 -18.82 3.73 3.67
N PRO A 209 -18.07 4.14 4.72
CA PRO A 209 -16.60 4.13 4.70
C PRO A 209 -16.04 2.78 4.27
N ILE A 210 -15.01 2.82 3.43
CA ILE A 210 -14.34 1.65 2.88
C ILE A 210 -13.07 1.34 3.68
N LEU A 211 -12.66 0.06 3.72
CA LEU A 211 -11.38 -0.33 4.30
C LEU A 211 -10.23 0.19 3.43
N HIS A 212 -9.14 0.62 4.05
CA HIS A 212 -7.96 1.06 3.34
C HIS A 212 -7.33 -0.09 2.53
N GLY A 213 -6.93 0.19 1.27
CA GLY A 213 -6.34 -0.84 0.40
C GLY A 213 -5.07 -1.46 0.98
N LEU A 214 -4.18 -0.63 1.56
CA LEU A 214 -2.95 -1.12 2.19
C LEU A 214 -3.22 -1.99 3.42
N CYS A 215 -4.32 -1.78 4.13
CA CYS A 215 -4.75 -2.68 5.19
C CYS A 215 -5.10 -4.07 4.63
N THR A 216 -5.86 -4.11 3.52
CA THR A 216 -6.16 -5.37 2.81
C THR A 216 -4.89 -6.07 2.34
N LEU A 217 -3.91 -5.31 1.82
CA LEU A 217 -2.60 -5.84 1.43
C LEU A 217 -1.84 -6.41 2.64
N GLY A 218 -1.84 -5.70 3.76
CA GLY A 218 -1.20 -6.14 5.00
C GLY A 218 -1.74 -7.49 5.50
N PHE A 219 -3.06 -7.66 5.51
CA PHE A 219 -3.71 -8.94 5.84
C PHE A 219 -3.27 -10.08 4.91
N ALA A 220 -3.24 -9.83 3.60
CA ALA A 220 -2.84 -10.84 2.62
C ALA A 220 -1.38 -11.27 2.80
N ILE A 221 -0.48 -10.30 2.97
CA ILE A 221 0.96 -10.58 3.11
C ILE A 221 1.26 -11.25 4.45
N LYS A 222 0.59 -10.84 5.55
CA LYS A 222 0.70 -11.55 6.83
C LYS A 222 0.30 -13.02 6.69
N ALA A 223 -0.78 -13.32 5.98
CA ALA A 223 -1.20 -14.70 5.73
C ALA A 223 -0.15 -15.49 4.89
N ILE A 224 0.46 -14.85 3.89
CA ILE A 224 1.54 -15.47 3.09
C ILE A 224 2.76 -15.77 3.96
N ILE A 225 3.17 -14.82 4.81
CA ILE A 225 4.30 -15.00 5.74
C ILE A 225 4.03 -16.18 6.66
N LYS A 226 2.82 -16.27 7.24
CA LYS A 226 2.45 -17.37 8.12
C LYS A 226 2.43 -18.71 7.40
N CYS A 227 1.78 -18.81 6.24
CA CYS A 227 1.54 -20.08 5.56
C CYS A 227 2.71 -20.58 4.70
N ILE A 228 3.46 -19.67 4.07
CA ILE A 228 4.49 -20.01 3.08
C ILE A 228 5.91 -19.75 3.64
N CYS A 229 6.11 -18.62 4.31
CA CYS A 229 7.42 -18.20 4.82
C CYS A 229 7.74 -18.75 6.22
N LYS A 230 6.98 -19.73 6.74
CA LYS A 230 7.15 -20.29 8.09
C LYS A 230 7.20 -19.20 9.18
N GLY A 231 6.46 -18.12 9.00
CA GLY A 231 6.41 -16.99 9.91
C GLY A 231 7.57 -15.98 9.76
N ASP A 232 8.59 -16.21 8.93
CA ASP A 232 9.74 -15.31 8.79
C ASP A 232 9.48 -14.21 7.75
N PRO A 233 9.26 -12.93 8.16
CA PRO A 233 9.04 -11.81 7.26
C PRO A 233 10.29 -11.39 6.48
N SER A 234 11.49 -11.75 6.93
CA SER A 234 12.75 -11.39 6.28
C SER A 234 12.95 -12.10 4.93
N THR A 235 12.23 -13.21 4.71
CA THR A 235 12.23 -13.93 3.44
C THR A 235 11.56 -13.14 2.31
N VAL A 236 10.69 -12.20 2.61
CA VAL A 236 9.98 -11.40 1.61
C VAL A 236 10.95 -10.43 0.94
N LYS A 237 11.03 -10.49 -0.39
CA LYS A 237 11.86 -9.63 -1.24
C LYS A 237 11.02 -8.55 -1.92
N THR A 238 9.98 -8.95 -2.65
CA THR A 238 9.09 -8.04 -3.36
C THR A 238 7.65 -8.37 -3.07
N ILE A 239 6.80 -7.36 -3.09
CA ILE A 239 5.36 -7.47 -2.94
C ILE A 239 4.72 -6.69 -4.09
N SER A 240 3.81 -7.32 -4.82
CA SER A 240 2.95 -6.65 -5.78
C SER A 240 1.49 -6.92 -5.39
N GLY A 241 0.70 -5.87 -5.29
CA GLY A 241 -0.72 -5.96 -4.96
C GLY A 241 -1.53 -4.98 -5.78
N ARG A 242 -2.50 -5.49 -6.52
CA ARG A 242 -3.44 -4.73 -7.33
C ARG A 242 -4.81 -4.75 -6.67
N PHE A 243 -5.32 -3.57 -6.31
CA PHE A 243 -6.63 -3.40 -5.69
C PHE A 243 -7.72 -3.47 -6.76
N LEU A 244 -8.61 -4.41 -6.61
CA LEU A 244 -9.56 -4.80 -7.63
C LEU A 244 -10.98 -4.31 -7.34
N ALA A 245 -11.37 -4.24 -6.08
CA ALA A 245 -12.63 -3.69 -5.61
C ALA A 245 -12.50 -3.18 -4.18
N THR A 246 -13.48 -2.41 -3.76
CA THR A 246 -13.58 -1.89 -2.40
C THR A 246 -13.92 -2.97 -1.39
N VAL A 247 -13.38 -2.79 -0.19
CA VAL A 247 -13.63 -3.61 0.99
C VAL A 247 -14.40 -2.77 1.98
N PHE A 248 -15.34 -3.38 2.68
CA PHE A 248 -16.03 -2.72 3.78
C PHE A 248 -15.60 -3.31 5.13
N PRO A 249 -15.40 -2.46 6.15
CA PRO A 249 -15.17 -2.94 7.50
C PRO A 249 -16.23 -3.94 7.95
N GLY A 250 -15.81 -5.07 8.51
CA GLY A 250 -16.71 -6.15 8.93
C GLY A 250 -16.84 -7.34 7.97
N GLU A 251 -16.26 -7.28 6.78
CA GLU A 251 -16.29 -8.40 5.81
C GLU A 251 -15.08 -9.38 5.96
N THR A 252 -15.21 -10.75 5.80
CA THR A 252 -14.17 -11.81 6.00
C THR A 252 -13.18 -12.01 4.84
N LEU A 253 -11.86 -11.85 5.03
CA LEU A 253 -10.77 -12.05 4.05
C LEU A 253 -10.40 -13.53 3.88
N ILE A 254 -10.38 -14.02 2.64
CA ILE A 254 -9.74 -15.27 2.26
C ILE A 254 -8.63 -14.96 1.26
N THR A 255 -7.39 -15.30 1.59
CA THR A 255 -6.25 -15.19 0.66
C THR A 255 -5.90 -16.58 0.14
N GLU A 256 -6.12 -16.79 -1.13
CA GLU A 256 -5.70 -17.98 -1.86
C GLU A 256 -4.28 -17.76 -2.38
N MET A 257 -3.43 -18.81 -2.34
CA MET A 257 -1.99 -18.70 -2.61
C MET A 257 -1.51 -19.88 -3.46
N TRP A 258 -0.63 -19.59 -4.42
CA TRP A 258 0.00 -20.58 -5.29
C TRP A 258 1.50 -20.32 -5.36
N LEU A 259 2.31 -21.29 -4.91
CA LEU A 259 3.77 -21.20 -4.94
C LEU A 259 4.30 -21.66 -6.31
N GLN A 260 5.06 -20.80 -6.97
CA GLN A 260 5.75 -21.06 -8.24
C GLN A 260 7.24 -20.74 -8.09
N GLY A 261 8.05 -21.74 -7.77
CA GLY A 261 9.46 -21.53 -7.42
C GLY A 261 9.60 -20.62 -6.21
N LEU A 262 10.23 -19.46 -6.38
CA LEU A 262 10.38 -18.43 -5.33
C LEU A 262 9.32 -17.32 -5.44
N ARG A 263 8.26 -17.52 -6.22
CA ARG A 263 7.14 -16.58 -6.34
C ARG A 263 5.86 -17.18 -5.81
N VAL A 264 5.21 -16.48 -4.89
CA VAL A 264 3.86 -16.75 -4.42
C VAL A 264 2.89 -15.87 -5.20
N ILE A 265 2.07 -16.45 -6.04
CA ILE A 265 0.92 -15.74 -6.63
C ILE A 265 -0.22 -15.80 -5.63
N TYR A 266 -0.96 -14.72 -5.46
CA TYR A 266 -2.07 -14.70 -4.52
C TYR A 266 -3.27 -13.92 -5.01
N GLN A 267 -4.42 -14.27 -4.46
CA GLN A 267 -5.67 -13.58 -4.66
C GLN A 267 -6.45 -13.53 -3.34
N THR A 268 -6.92 -12.33 -2.98
CA THR A 268 -7.71 -12.14 -1.76
C THR A 268 -9.16 -11.85 -2.10
N LYS A 269 -10.11 -12.53 -1.45
CA LYS A 269 -11.57 -12.43 -1.70
C LYS A 269 -12.40 -12.24 -0.41
N VAL A 270 -13.62 -11.61 -0.49
CA VAL A 270 -14.67 -11.57 0.58
C VAL A 270 -15.44 -12.85 0.55
N LYS A 271 -15.49 -13.50 1.67
CA LYS A 271 -16.30 -14.69 1.85
C LYS A 271 -17.77 -14.41 1.53
N GLU A 272 -18.33 -13.36 2.09
CA GLU A 272 -19.76 -13.02 2.05
C GLU A 272 -20.26 -12.66 0.66
N ARG A 273 -19.42 -12.05 -0.17
CA ARG A 273 -19.80 -11.63 -1.53
C ARG A 273 -19.20 -12.52 -2.61
N ASN A 274 -18.36 -13.49 -2.24
CA ASN A 274 -17.55 -14.32 -3.14
C ASN A 274 -16.92 -13.51 -4.30
N LYS A 275 -16.34 -12.36 -3.97
CA LYS A 275 -15.84 -11.39 -4.95
C LYS A 275 -14.37 -10.97 -4.67
N ALA A 276 -13.40 -10.92 -5.62
CA ALA A 276 -11.99 -10.57 -5.49
C ALA A 276 -11.71 -9.05 -5.29
N VAL A 277 -10.81 -8.61 -4.39
CA VAL A 277 -10.42 -7.21 -4.20
C VAL A 277 -8.95 -6.96 -4.32
N LEU A 278 -8.14 -7.98 -4.16
CA LEU A 278 -6.71 -7.87 -4.24
C LEU A 278 -6.15 -9.09 -4.94
N SER A 279 -5.26 -8.88 -5.89
CA SER A 279 -4.46 -9.94 -6.50
C SER A 279 -3.04 -9.46 -6.68
N GLY A 280 -2.09 -10.39 -6.69
CA GLY A 280 -0.70 -10.02 -6.87
C GLY A 280 0.26 -11.18 -6.73
N TYR A 281 1.50 -10.85 -6.44
CA TYR A 281 2.54 -11.82 -6.17
C TYR A 281 3.50 -11.33 -5.08
N VAL A 282 4.19 -12.28 -4.46
CA VAL A 282 5.29 -12.05 -3.53
C VAL A 282 6.48 -12.86 -4.02
N ASP A 283 7.62 -12.22 -4.23
CA ASP A 283 8.89 -12.94 -4.43
C ASP A 283 9.58 -13.10 -3.08
N ILE A 284 10.10 -14.29 -2.84
CA ILE A 284 10.81 -14.64 -1.60
C ILE A 284 12.29 -14.91 -1.89
N ARG A 285 13.17 -14.65 -0.90
CA ARG A 285 14.63 -14.87 -1.03
C ARG A 285 15.06 -16.34 -0.97
N GLY A 286 14.18 -17.23 -0.59
CA GLY A 286 14.39 -18.62 -0.35
C GLY A 286 13.70 -19.02 0.94
N LEU A 287 13.27 -20.27 1.03
CA LEU A 287 12.81 -20.84 2.29
C LEU A 287 14.07 -21.36 3.00
N SER A 288 14.38 -20.85 4.19
CA SER A 288 15.44 -21.41 5.00
C SER A 288 15.15 -22.89 5.21
N SER A 289 16.03 -23.74 4.69
CA SER A 289 16.03 -25.18 4.99
C SER A 289 16.47 -25.36 6.43
N SER A 290 15.55 -25.17 7.38
CA SER A 290 15.76 -25.74 8.70
C SER A 290 15.50 -27.23 8.60
N LEU A 291 16.59 -28.00 8.38
CA LEU A 291 16.66 -29.41 8.76
C LEU A 291 16.67 -29.50 10.27
#